data_e27cfde41c085e020e8153a427657dab
#
_entry.id   e27cfde41c085e020e8153a427657dab
#
_cell.length_a   1.000
_cell.length_b   1.000
_cell.length_c   1.000
_cell.angle_alpha   90.00
_cell.angle_beta   90.00
_cell.angle_gamma   90.00
#
_symmetry.space_group_name_H-M   'P 1'
#
loop_
_entity.id
_entity.type
_entity.pdbx_description
1 polymer ?
#
loop_
_entity_poly.entity_id
_entity_poly.type
_entity_poly.pdbx_seq_one_letter_code
_entity_poly.pdbx_strand_id
1 'polypeptide(L)'
;FVDAYLAPVQDTLARLAKRVRQREVVRTARAAQVPGTDRADRMHPDTVFRLIDELTPADVIHVVESTSTANSFWNTVDISHPGSYFSAAAGGLGFGLPAAIGVQLAQPRRQVVASIGDGSANYGITALWTAARHEVPVVFVILRNGTYGALVSFGDRLEATNLPSFDLPGIDFVDIARGYGVPAYRACNADELRSALTEALASGKPALIEALTFHN
;
A
#
# COMPACT_ATOMS: atom_id res chain seq x y z
N PHE A 1 9.94 -14.45 44.94
CA PHE A 1 9.40 -13.13 44.44
C PHE A 1 9.80 -12.91 42.97
N VAL A 2 11.04 -13.20 42.58
CA VAL A 2 11.53 -13.03 41.20
C VAL A 2 10.85 -14.01 40.24
N ASP A 3 10.65 -15.26 40.65
CA ASP A 3 10.03 -16.29 39.82
C ASP A 3 8.56 -16.00 39.46
N ALA A 4 7.82 -15.34 40.36
CA ALA A 4 6.42 -14.96 40.11
C ALA A 4 6.29 -13.86 39.05
N TYR A 5 7.32 -13.05 38.83
CA TYR A 5 7.38 -12.04 37.77
C TYR A 5 7.95 -12.58 36.45
N LEU A 6 8.83 -13.58 36.50
CA LEU A 6 9.47 -14.15 35.33
C LEU A 6 8.56 -15.14 34.57
N ALA A 7 7.70 -15.88 35.26
CA ALA A 7 6.82 -16.85 34.65
C ALA A 7 5.86 -16.25 33.57
N PRO A 8 5.17 -15.11 33.81
CA PRO A 8 4.34 -14.47 32.79
C PRO A 8 5.14 -13.94 31.59
N VAL A 9 6.39 -13.49 31.83
CA VAL A 9 7.30 -13.03 30.77
C VAL A 9 7.75 -14.19 29.89
N GLN A 10 8.13 -15.32 30.51
CA GLN A 10 8.53 -16.54 29.78
C GLN A 10 7.38 -17.10 28.93
N ASP A 11 6.16 -17.14 29.47
CA ASP A 11 4.98 -17.58 28.75
C ASP A 11 4.64 -16.62 27.58
N THR A 12 4.80 -15.32 27.77
CA THR A 12 4.65 -14.32 26.71
C THR A 12 5.69 -14.49 25.61
N LEU A 13 6.96 -14.71 25.97
CA LEU A 13 8.05 -14.97 25.03
C LEU A 13 7.81 -16.28 24.25
N ALA A 14 7.34 -17.33 24.91
CA ALA A 14 7.01 -18.60 24.25
C ALA A 14 5.86 -18.44 23.23
N ARG A 15 4.82 -17.66 23.58
CA ARG A 15 3.72 -17.31 22.68
C ARG A 15 4.21 -16.47 21.49
N LEU A 16 5.08 -15.50 21.72
CA LEU A 16 5.68 -14.71 20.65
C LEU A 16 6.55 -15.57 19.73
N ALA A 17 7.39 -16.45 20.27
CA ALA A 17 8.22 -17.37 19.50
C ALA A 17 7.37 -18.35 18.65
N LYS A 18 6.21 -18.80 19.17
CA LYS A 18 5.25 -19.60 18.41
C LYS A 18 4.64 -18.80 17.26
N ARG A 19 4.27 -17.53 17.49
CA ARG A 19 3.76 -16.63 16.45
C ARG A 19 4.80 -16.34 15.37
N VAL A 20 6.05 -16.13 15.74
CA VAL A 20 7.16 -15.93 14.77
C VAL A 20 7.33 -17.17 13.90
N ARG A 21 7.36 -18.38 14.48
CA ARG A 21 7.42 -19.63 13.70
C ARG A 21 6.21 -19.83 12.78
N GLN A 22 5.01 -19.49 13.24
CA GLN A 22 3.81 -19.52 12.39
C GLN A 22 3.91 -18.51 11.23
N ARG A 23 4.51 -17.35 11.46
CA ARG A 23 4.79 -16.37 10.42
C ARG A 23 5.75 -16.90 9.36
N GLU A 24 6.84 -17.58 9.75
CA GLU A 24 7.78 -18.20 8.81
C GLU A 24 7.10 -19.25 7.93
N VAL A 25 6.26 -20.11 8.52
CA VAL A 25 5.48 -21.10 7.74
C VAL A 25 4.54 -20.41 6.76
N VAL A 26 3.84 -19.35 7.18
CA VAL A 26 2.97 -18.56 6.29
C VAL A 26 3.78 -17.86 5.20
N ARG A 27 4.95 -17.32 5.52
CA ARG A 27 5.85 -16.67 4.55
C ARG A 27 6.33 -17.66 3.49
N THR A 28 6.74 -18.86 3.90
CA THR A 28 7.17 -19.92 2.97
C THR A 28 6.00 -20.38 2.08
N ALA A 29 4.80 -20.52 2.63
CA ALA A 29 3.61 -20.86 1.87
C ALA A 29 3.21 -19.74 0.88
N ARG A 30 3.39 -18.47 1.25
CA ARG A 30 3.15 -17.31 0.36
C ARG A 30 4.16 -17.24 -0.78
N ALA A 31 5.45 -17.46 -0.49
CA ALA A 31 6.50 -17.48 -1.52
C ALA A 31 6.29 -18.60 -2.56
N ALA A 32 5.50 -19.63 -2.23
CA ALA A 32 5.13 -20.71 -3.15
C ALA A 32 3.87 -20.40 -3.99
N GLN A 33 3.17 -19.29 -3.74
CA GLN A 33 2.03 -18.90 -4.57
C GLN A 33 2.52 -18.37 -5.93
N VAL A 34 1.87 -18.84 -6.99
CA VAL A 34 2.12 -18.32 -8.34
C VAL A 34 1.64 -16.88 -8.38
N PRO A 35 2.51 -15.92 -8.72
CA PRO A 35 2.08 -14.52 -8.85
C PRO A 35 0.98 -14.39 -9.90
N GLY A 36 0.06 -13.45 -9.68
CA GLY A 36 -0.94 -13.12 -10.68
C GLY A 36 -0.28 -12.61 -11.97
N THR A 37 -0.95 -12.82 -13.09
CA THR A 37 -0.42 -12.50 -14.42
C THR A 37 -0.89 -11.12 -14.86
N ASP A 38 0.04 -10.28 -15.33
CA ASP A 38 -0.27 -8.97 -15.91
C ASP A 38 -1.07 -9.11 -17.21
N ARG A 39 -1.88 -8.09 -17.50
CA ARG A 39 -2.56 -7.91 -18.80
C ARG A 39 -1.75 -6.96 -19.67
N ALA A 40 -2.08 -6.86 -20.95
CA ALA A 40 -1.30 -6.07 -21.91
C ALA A 40 -1.12 -4.59 -21.52
N ASP A 41 -2.13 -3.99 -20.86
CA ASP A 41 -2.20 -2.57 -20.52
C ASP A 41 -2.36 -2.31 -19.02
N ARG A 42 -2.34 -3.35 -18.18
CA ARG A 42 -2.58 -3.25 -16.74
C ARG A 42 -1.81 -4.33 -15.98
N MET A 43 -1.29 -3.96 -14.84
CA MET A 43 -0.56 -4.89 -13.96
C MET A 43 -1.52 -5.63 -13.02
N HIS A 44 -1.16 -6.86 -12.70
CA HIS A 44 -1.72 -7.52 -11.53
C HIS A 44 -1.23 -6.79 -10.25
N PRO A 45 -2.07 -6.61 -9.22
CA PRO A 45 -1.62 -5.97 -7.97
C PRO A 45 -0.39 -6.62 -7.34
N ASP A 46 -0.20 -7.94 -7.49
CA ASP A 46 1.02 -8.63 -7.01
C ASP A 46 2.30 -8.10 -7.67
N THR A 47 2.24 -7.73 -8.95
CA THR A 47 3.38 -7.13 -9.66
C THR A 47 3.75 -5.79 -9.04
N VAL A 48 2.74 -4.96 -8.73
CA VAL A 48 2.96 -3.65 -8.09
C VAL A 48 3.64 -3.82 -6.73
N PHE A 49 3.08 -4.67 -5.87
CA PHE A 49 3.63 -4.85 -4.51
C PHE A 49 4.98 -5.54 -4.50
N ARG A 50 5.23 -6.49 -5.41
CA ARG A 50 6.55 -7.12 -5.55
C ARG A 50 7.62 -6.10 -5.96
N LEU A 51 7.33 -5.19 -6.89
CA LEU A 51 8.27 -4.14 -7.27
C LEU A 51 8.52 -3.14 -6.15
N ILE A 52 7.50 -2.79 -5.36
CA ILE A 52 7.68 -1.97 -4.17
C ILE A 52 8.61 -2.68 -3.17
N ASP A 53 8.37 -3.96 -2.86
CA ASP A 53 9.18 -4.75 -1.92
C ASP A 53 10.63 -4.90 -2.40
N GLU A 54 10.84 -5.14 -3.70
CA GLU A 54 12.16 -5.31 -4.32
C GLU A 54 13.00 -4.02 -4.30
N LEU A 55 12.36 -2.86 -4.52
CA LEU A 55 13.07 -1.59 -4.73
C LEU A 55 13.19 -0.74 -3.47
N THR A 56 12.51 -1.09 -2.39
CA THR A 56 12.56 -0.34 -1.14
C THR A 56 13.51 -0.97 -0.11
N PRO A 57 14.05 -0.16 0.82
CA PRO A 57 14.86 -0.69 1.93
C PRO A 57 14.06 -1.66 2.82
N ALA A 58 14.73 -2.59 3.47
CA ALA A 58 14.09 -3.58 4.35
C ALA A 58 13.33 -2.95 5.54
N ASP A 59 13.68 -1.75 5.95
CA ASP A 59 13.02 -0.99 7.02
C ASP A 59 11.97 0.02 6.50
N VAL A 60 11.59 -0.05 5.22
CA VAL A 60 10.52 0.79 4.64
C VAL A 60 9.25 0.76 5.48
N ILE A 61 8.54 1.87 5.51
CA ILE A 61 7.25 1.95 6.17
C ILE A 61 6.15 1.97 5.10
N HIS A 62 5.25 1.00 5.17
CA HIS A 62 4.08 0.90 4.31
C HIS A 62 2.87 1.52 4.98
N VAL A 63 2.24 2.49 4.33
CA VAL A 63 0.92 2.98 4.69
C VAL A 63 -0.06 2.48 3.63
N VAL A 64 -0.99 1.62 4.03
CA VAL A 64 -1.82 0.88 3.07
C VAL A 64 -3.30 1.20 3.25
N GLU A 65 -3.91 1.69 2.19
CA GLU A 65 -5.36 1.92 2.06
C GLU A 65 -5.84 1.48 0.67
N SER A 66 -5.50 0.26 0.28
CA SER A 66 -5.89 -0.37 -0.98
C SER A 66 -6.69 -1.65 -0.69
N THR A 67 -7.94 -1.46 -0.25
CA THR A 67 -8.78 -2.52 0.34
C THR A 67 -9.02 -3.71 -0.59
N SER A 68 -9.29 -3.48 -1.87
CA SER A 68 -9.52 -4.54 -2.86
C SER A 68 -8.26 -5.35 -3.21
N THR A 69 -7.07 -4.82 -2.93
CA THR A 69 -5.78 -5.45 -3.23
C THR A 69 -5.01 -5.87 -1.98
N ALA A 70 -5.66 -5.88 -0.81
CA ALA A 70 -5.02 -6.22 0.46
C ALA A 70 -4.38 -7.61 0.47
N ASN A 71 -4.98 -8.59 -0.20
CA ASN A 71 -4.42 -9.93 -0.32
C ASN A 71 -3.11 -9.92 -1.10
N SER A 72 -3.03 -9.16 -2.19
CA SER A 72 -1.80 -9.01 -2.97
C SER A 72 -0.67 -8.40 -2.13
N PHE A 73 -0.96 -7.37 -1.32
CA PHE A 73 0.02 -6.81 -0.39
C PHE A 73 0.55 -7.88 0.57
N TRP A 74 -0.34 -8.58 1.27
CA TRP A 74 0.06 -9.59 2.26
C TRP A 74 0.73 -10.83 1.66
N ASN A 75 0.50 -11.11 0.39
CA ASN A 75 1.11 -12.24 -0.31
C ASN A 75 2.53 -11.94 -0.80
N THR A 76 2.86 -10.67 -1.03
CA THR A 76 4.11 -10.27 -1.71
C THR A 76 5.08 -9.51 -0.81
N VAL A 77 4.59 -8.63 0.08
CA VAL A 77 5.45 -7.77 0.89
C VAL A 77 5.89 -8.46 2.18
N ASP A 78 7.20 -8.40 2.48
CA ASP A 78 7.77 -8.91 3.74
C ASP A 78 7.95 -7.77 4.75
N ILE A 79 7.16 -7.79 5.82
CA ILE A 79 7.27 -6.83 6.93
C ILE A 79 8.05 -7.47 8.06
N SER A 80 9.35 -7.17 8.13
CA SER A 80 10.27 -7.71 9.12
C SER A 80 10.60 -6.75 10.26
N HIS A 81 10.40 -5.44 10.08
CA HIS A 81 10.74 -4.42 11.07
C HIS A 81 9.53 -3.92 11.87
N PRO A 82 9.64 -3.70 13.18
CA PRO A 82 8.58 -3.09 13.98
C PRO A 82 8.21 -1.68 13.46
N GLY A 83 6.92 -1.34 13.45
CA GLY A 83 6.44 -0.04 13.00
C GLY A 83 6.57 0.18 11.49
N SER A 84 6.61 -0.89 10.68
CA SER A 84 6.69 -0.81 9.21
C SER A 84 5.35 -0.93 8.50
N TYR A 85 4.22 -0.97 9.23
CA TYR A 85 2.90 -1.06 8.62
C TYR A 85 1.86 -0.23 9.36
N PHE A 86 1.12 0.59 8.60
CA PHE A 86 0.00 1.39 9.08
C PHE A 86 -1.19 1.25 8.13
N SER A 87 -2.38 1.11 8.70
CA SER A 87 -3.64 1.11 7.95
C SER A 87 -4.78 1.63 8.81
N ALA A 88 -5.88 2.04 8.19
CA ALA A 88 -7.07 2.47 8.91
C ALA A 88 -7.71 1.32 9.68
N ALA A 89 -7.76 1.38 11.00
CA ALA A 89 -8.29 0.30 11.83
C ALA A 89 -9.81 0.09 11.64
N ALA A 90 -10.55 1.14 11.33
CA ALA A 90 -11.99 1.12 11.14
C ALA A 90 -12.44 1.05 9.68
N GLY A 91 -11.50 0.95 8.72
CA GLY A 91 -11.79 0.89 7.29
C GLY A 91 -12.37 2.17 6.67
N GLY A 92 -12.29 3.30 7.38
CA GLY A 92 -12.69 4.61 6.82
C GLY A 92 -11.71 5.07 5.75
N LEU A 93 -12.24 5.51 4.60
CA LEU A 93 -11.42 6.00 3.49
C LEU A 93 -10.90 7.42 3.74
N GLY A 94 -9.72 7.74 3.18
CA GLY A 94 -9.06 9.03 3.31
C GLY A 94 -7.99 9.11 4.40
N PHE A 95 -7.71 8.00 5.07
CA PHE A 95 -6.65 7.89 6.08
C PHE A 95 -5.26 7.87 5.46
N GLY A 96 -5.04 7.11 4.38
CA GLY A 96 -3.71 6.69 3.94
C GLY A 96 -2.81 7.83 3.48
N LEU A 97 -3.31 8.75 2.67
CA LEU A 97 -2.53 9.88 2.14
C LEU A 97 -2.03 10.81 3.28
N PRO A 98 -2.89 11.37 4.16
CA PRO A 98 -2.44 12.22 5.24
C PRO A 98 -1.63 11.46 6.30
N ALA A 99 -1.96 10.20 6.58
CA ALA A 99 -1.21 9.39 7.53
C ALA A 99 0.22 9.15 7.07
N ALA A 100 0.45 8.91 5.77
CA ALA A 100 1.79 8.72 5.23
C ALA A 100 2.68 9.95 5.45
N ILE A 101 2.12 11.15 5.30
CA ILE A 101 2.83 12.41 5.61
C ILE A 101 3.19 12.46 7.09
N GLY A 102 2.24 12.18 7.98
CA GLY A 102 2.49 12.18 9.43
C GLY A 102 3.55 11.15 9.85
N VAL A 103 3.50 9.95 9.26
CA VAL A 103 4.49 8.90 9.50
C VAL A 103 5.87 9.32 9.00
N GLN A 104 5.98 9.92 7.82
CA GLN A 104 7.27 10.39 7.27
C GLN A 104 7.85 11.50 8.14
N LEU A 105 7.04 12.43 8.62
CA LEU A 105 7.49 13.48 9.54
C LEU A 105 7.97 12.92 10.89
N ALA A 106 7.31 11.87 11.39
CA ALA A 106 7.69 11.20 12.64
C ALA A 106 8.92 10.28 12.47
N GLN A 107 9.16 9.79 11.25
CA GLN A 107 10.25 8.84 10.91
C GLN A 107 11.10 9.35 9.73
N PRO A 108 11.78 10.51 9.86
CA PRO A 108 12.42 11.19 8.72
C PRO A 108 13.59 10.42 8.09
N ARG A 109 14.09 9.39 8.76
CA ARG A 109 15.22 8.57 8.27
C ARG A 109 14.78 7.30 7.55
N ARG A 110 13.49 6.95 7.60
CA ARG A 110 12.94 5.76 6.95
C ARG A 110 12.10 6.19 5.76
N GLN A 111 12.19 5.46 4.68
CA GLN A 111 11.34 5.69 3.52
C GLN A 111 9.89 5.31 3.84
N VAL A 112 8.94 6.17 3.46
CA VAL A 112 7.51 5.85 3.52
C VAL A 112 6.98 5.65 2.10
N VAL A 113 6.29 4.53 1.88
CA VAL A 113 5.52 4.26 0.65
C VAL A 113 4.05 4.10 1.03
N ALA A 114 3.20 4.91 0.41
CA ALA A 114 1.76 4.87 0.61
C ALA A 114 1.08 4.17 -0.57
N SER A 115 0.53 2.98 -0.36
CA SER A 115 -0.21 2.21 -1.37
C SER A 115 -1.71 2.41 -1.18
N ILE A 116 -2.31 3.17 -2.08
CA ILE A 116 -3.69 3.68 -1.93
C ILE A 116 -4.52 3.26 -3.14
N GLY A 117 -5.72 2.73 -2.93
CA GLY A 117 -6.67 2.51 -4.00
C GLY A 117 -7.20 3.84 -4.57
N ASP A 118 -7.52 3.86 -5.86
CA ASP A 118 -8.05 5.06 -6.54
C ASP A 118 -9.32 5.61 -5.88
N GLY A 119 -10.25 4.74 -5.49
CA GLY A 119 -11.42 5.15 -4.73
C GLY A 119 -11.09 5.80 -3.39
N SER A 120 -10.11 5.23 -2.67
CA SER A 120 -9.66 5.76 -1.37
C SER A 120 -8.95 7.10 -1.51
N ALA A 121 -8.17 7.27 -2.58
CA ALA A 121 -7.40 8.49 -2.84
C ALA A 121 -8.31 9.74 -2.92
N ASN A 122 -9.51 9.61 -3.50
CA ASN A 122 -10.46 10.72 -3.60
C ASN A 122 -10.85 11.35 -2.26
N TYR A 123 -10.79 10.59 -1.17
CA TYR A 123 -11.18 11.06 0.17
C TYR A 123 -10.07 11.85 0.89
N GLY A 124 -8.83 11.75 0.42
CA GLY A 124 -7.68 12.38 1.07
C GLY A 124 -6.68 13.04 0.12
N ILE A 125 -7.02 13.19 -1.17
CA ILE A 125 -6.09 13.62 -2.24
C ILE A 125 -5.47 15.00 -1.98
N THR A 126 -6.15 15.88 -1.25
CA THR A 126 -5.66 17.21 -0.86
C THR A 126 -4.40 17.16 0.01
N ALA A 127 -4.11 16.02 0.64
CA ALA A 127 -2.87 15.82 1.39
C ALA A 127 -1.61 15.99 0.52
N LEU A 128 -1.72 15.81 -0.80
CA LEU A 128 -0.62 16.04 -1.74
C LEU A 128 -0.12 17.49 -1.68
N TRP A 129 -1.01 18.47 -1.46
CA TRP A 129 -0.62 19.86 -1.25
C TRP A 129 0.31 20.01 -0.02
N THR A 130 -0.03 19.33 1.08
CA THR A 130 0.80 19.36 2.30
C THR A 130 2.17 18.73 2.04
N ALA A 131 2.20 17.58 1.33
CA ALA A 131 3.45 16.92 0.98
C ALA A 131 4.35 17.83 0.12
N ALA A 132 3.79 18.47 -0.90
CA ALA A 132 4.52 19.41 -1.77
C ALA A 132 4.99 20.64 -0.98
N ARG A 133 4.08 21.26 -0.19
CA ARG A 133 4.36 22.51 0.55
C ARG A 133 5.49 22.36 1.56
N HIS A 134 5.61 21.20 2.18
CA HIS A 134 6.59 20.89 3.23
C HIS A 134 7.69 19.94 2.77
N GLU A 135 7.77 19.66 1.47
CA GLU A 135 8.76 18.77 0.86
C GLU A 135 8.90 17.41 1.57
N VAL A 136 7.77 16.83 2.00
CA VAL A 136 7.75 15.56 2.74
C VAL A 136 7.94 14.39 1.76
N PRO A 137 9.05 13.63 1.81
CA PRO A 137 9.47 12.69 0.76
C PRO A 137 8.71 11.35 0.80
N VAL A 138 7.40 11.39 0.73
CA VAL A 138 6.55 10.19 0.62
C VAL A 138 6.42 9.79 -0.85
N VAL A 139 6.56 8.51 -1.14
CA VAL A 139 6.18 7.95 -2.45
C VAL A 139 4.74 7.42 -2.35
N PHE A 140 3.83 8.10 -3.05
CA PHE A 140 2.43 7.69 -3.14
C PHE A 140 2.22 6.82 -4.37
N VAL A 141 1.73 5.59 -4.19
CA VAL A 141 1.38 4.67 -5.27
C VAL A 141 -0.13 4.48 -5.28
N ILE A 142 -0.79 5.02 -6.30
CA ILE A 142 -2.23 4.85 -6.51
C ILE A 142 -2.45 3.60 -7.35
N LEU A 143 -3.05 2.57 -6.77
CA LEU A 143 -3.47 1.36 -7.50
C LEU A 143 -4.80 1.67 -8.17
N ARG A 144 -4.75 1.94 -9.49
CA ARG A 144 -5.91 2.36 -10.26
C ARG A 144 -6.55 1.19 -11.00
N ASN A 145 -7.66 0.70 -10.48
CA ASN A 145 -8.50 -0.29 -11.17
C ASN A 145 -9.76 0.34 -11.80
N GLY A 146 -10.04 1.61 -11.55
CA GLY A 146 -11.16 2.36 -12.12
C GLY A 146 -12.51 2.10 -11.46
N THR A 147 -12.53 1.47 -10.28
CA THR A 147 -13.78 1.16 -9.58
C THR A 147 -13.59 1.05 -8.06
N TYR A 148 -14.66 1.18 -7.30
CA TYR A 148 -14.70 0.80 -5.89
C TYR A 148 -14.71 -0.74 -5.75
N GLY A 149 -13.59 -1.40 -6.08
CA GLY A 149 -13.49 -2.85 -6.18
C GLY A 149 -13.91 -3.61 -4.92
N ALA A 150 -13.71 -3.05 -3.72
CA ALA A 150 -14.19 -3.66 -2.49
C ALA A 150 -15.73 -3.73 -2.44
N LEU A 151 -16.42 -2.71 -2.93
CA LEU A 151 -17.89 -2.71 -3.00
C LEU A 151 -18.41 -3.68 -4.06
N VAL A 152 -17.72 -3.80 -5.19
CA VAL A 152 -18.01 -4.83 -6.19
C VAL A 152 -17.94 -6.22 -5.56
N SER A 153 -16.81 -6.54 -4.92
CA SER A 153 -16.61 -7.84 -4.25
C SER A 153 -17.61 -8.12 -3.12
N PHE A 154 -18.05 -7.09 -2.40
CA PHE A 154 -19.12 -7.23 -1.41
C PHE A 154 -20.48 -7.50 -2.05
N GLY A 155 -20.79 -6.79 -3.13
CA GLY A 155 -22.02 -7.01 -3.91
C GLY A 155 -22.11 -8.45 -4.38
N ASP A 156 -21.05 -8.96 -4.99
CA ASP A 156 -20.98 -10.34 -5.49
C ASP A 156 -21.14 -11.36 -4.34
N ARG A 157 -20.44 -11.16 -3.23
CA ARG A 157 -20.52 -12.05 -2.06
C ARG A 157 -21.91 -12.11 -1.43
N LEU A 158 -22.63 -10.99 -1.46
CA LEU A 158 -23.96 -10.86 -0.89
C LEU A 158 -25.07 -11.17 -1.91
N GLU A 159 -24.71 -11.54 -3.15
CA GLU A 159 -25.63 -11.77 -4.27
C GLU A 159 -26.61 -10.58 -4.44
N ALA A 160 -26.07 -9.36 -4.20
CA ALA A 160 -26.88 -8.16 -4.19
C ALA A 160 -27.29 -7.78 -5.62
N THR A 161 -28.57 -7.46 -5.80
CA THR A 161 -29.15 -7.02 -7.09
C THR A 161 -29.45 -5.53 -7.07
N ASN A 162 -29.51 -4.91 -8.26
CA ASN A 162 -29.83 -3.48 -8.42
C ASN A 162 -28.83 -2.53 -7.73
N LEU A 163 -27.54 -2.88 -7.73
CA LEU A 163 -26.49 -2.01 -7.24
C LEU A 163 -26.25 -0.84 -8.21
N PRO A 164 -25.91 0.37 -7.69
CA PRO A 164 -25.45 1.46 -8.54
C PRO A 164 -24.09 1.09 -9.17
N SER A 165 -23.67 1.82 -10.21
CA SER A 165 -22.30 1.70 -10.73
C SER A 165 -21.30 2.14 -9.65
N PHE A 166 -20.25 1.36 -9.51
CA PHE A 166 -19.10 1.65 -8.65
C PHE A 166 -17.90 2.17 -9.45
N ASP A 167 -18.07 2.46 -10.72
CA ASP A 167 -17.01 2.94 -11.60
C ASP A 167 -16.54 4.35 -11.24
N LEU A 168 -15.26 4.61 -11.48
CA LEU A 168 -14.58 5.87 -11.23
C LEU A 168 -14.02 6.45 -12.54
N PRO A 169 -14.91 6.88 -13.47
CA PRO A 169 -14.46 7.40 -14.76
C PRO A 169 -13.83 8.80 -14.62
N GLY A 170 -12.93 9.13 -15.55
CA GLY A 170 -12.48 10.51 -15.79
C GLY A 170 -11.53 11.11 -14.76
N ILE A 171 -11.07 10.37 -13.77
CA ILE A 171 -10.10 10.87 -12.77
C ILE A 171 -8.70 10.68 -13.33
N ASP A 172 -7.90 11.74 -13.35
CA ASP A 172 -6.48 11.73 -13.68
C ASP A 172 -5.64 12.12 -12.45
N PHE A 173 -5.11 11.10 -11.76
CA PHE A 173 -4.33 11.32 -10.54
C PHE A 173 -2.97 11.96 -10.80
N VAL A 174 -2.42 11.79 -12.01
CA VAL A 174 -1.16 12.43 -12.42
C VAL A 174 -1.36 13.95 -12.54
N ASP A 175 -2.42 14.38 -13.21
CA ASP A 175 -2.71 15.80 -13.36
C ASP A 175 -3.13 16.46 -12.05
N ILE A 176 -3.89 15.75 -11.22
CA ILE A 176 -4.22 16.22 -9.86
C ILE A 176 -2.95 16.42 -9.03
N ALA A 177 -2.04 15.45 -9.02
CA ALA A 177 -0.79 15.55 -8.26
C ALA A 177 0.08 16.72 -8.75
N ARG A 178 0.20 16.89 -10.06
CA ARG A 178 0.92 18.02 -10.67
C ARG A 178 0.29 19.36 -10.29
N GLY A 179 -1.05 19.44 -10.28
CA GLY A 179 -1.78 20.62 -9.83
C GLY A 179 -1.51 20.99 -8.37
N TYR A 180 -1.18 20.02 -7.52
CA TYR A 180 -0.73 20.25 -6.14
C TYR A 180 0.79 20.45 -6.01
N GLY A 181 1.55 20.40 -7.10
CA GLY A 181 3.00 20.59 -7.09
C GLY A 181 3.80 19.31 -6.77
N VAL A 182 3.18 18.13 -6.86
CA VAL A 182 3.85 16.84 -6.67
C VAL A 182 4.24 16.25 -8.03
N PRO A 183 5.51 15.92 -8.29
CA PRO A 183 5.93 15.16 -9.46
C PRO A 183 5.13 13.86 -9.57
N ALA A 184 4.66 13.55 -10.78
CA ALA A 184 3.78 12.39 -10.93
C ALA A 184 4.02 11.64 -12.24
N TYR A 185 3.88 10.31 -12.16
CA TYR A 185 4.14 9.33 -13.21
C TYR A 185 2.94 8.42 -13.39
N ARG A 186 2.74 7.92 -14.61
CA ARG A 186 1.79 6.84 -14.89
C ARG A 186 2.57 5.60 -15.33
N ALA A 187 2.18 4.44 -14.81
CA ALA A 187 2.77 3.16 -15.14
C ALA A 187 1.67 2.18 -15.54
N CYS A 188 1.75 1.67 -16.77
CA CYS A 188 0.83 0.68 -17.35
C CYS A 188 1.40 -0.75 -17.29
N ASN A 189 2.72 -0.88 -17.06
CA ASN A 189 3.43 -2.14 -17.02
C ASN A 189 4.58 -2.11 -15.98
N ALA A 190 5.19 -3.28 -15.76
CA ALA A 190 6.22 -3.47 -14.74
C ALA A 190 7.47 -2.62 -14.97
N ASP A 191 7.89 -2.43 -16.22
CA ASP A 191 9.11 -1.67 -16.55
C ASP A 191 8.91 -0.18 -16.28
N GLU A 192 7.76 0.37 -16.68
CA GLU A 192 7.39 1.76 -16.37
C GLU A 192 7.28 1.99 -14.86
N LEU A 193 6.66 1.05 -14.13
CA LEU A 193 6.54 1.14 -12.68
C LEU A 193 7.92 1.08 -12.00
N ARG A 194 8.81 0.19 -12.46
CA ARG A 194 10.18 0.08 -11.95
C ARG A 194 10.94 1.39 -12.14
N SER A 195 10.86 1.97 -13.32
CA SER A 195 11.50 3.25 -13.62
C SER A 195 10.98 4.38 -12.74
N ALA A 196 9.65 4.52 -12.63
CA ALA A 196 9.00 5.53 -11.81
C ALA A 196 9.31 5.39 -10.32
N LEU A 197 9.29 4.15 -9.78
CA LEU A 197 9.66 3.89 -8.38
C LEU A 197 11.13 4.24 -8.12
N THR A 198 12.04 3.84 -9.00
CA THR A 198 13.47 4.13 -8.85
C THR A 198 13.73 5.64 -8.82
N GLU A 199 13.12 6.39 -9.74
CA GLU A 199 13.24 7.85 -9.78
C GLU A 199 12.62 8.51 -8.55
N ALA A 200 11.41 8.13 -8.18
CA ALA A 200 10.71 8.67 -7.02
C ALA A 200 11.48 8.45 -5.71
N LEU A 201 11.96 7.22 -5.47
CA LEU A 201 12.72 6.86 -4.27
C LEU A 201 14.07 7.61 -4.19
N ALA A 202 14.73 7.81 -5.33
CA ALA A 202 16.02 8.52 -5.38
C ALA A 202 15.87 10.04 -5.24
N SER A 203 14.69 10.61 -5.51
CA SER A 203 14.46 12.05 -5.55
C SER A 203 14.58 12.76 -4.21
N GLY A 204 14.31 12.08 -3.10
CA GLY A 204 14.19 12.68 -1.77
C GLY A 204 13.06 13.72 -1.67
N LYS A 205 12.08 13.69 -2.58
CA LYS A 205 10.91 14.58 -2.65
C LYS A 205 9.62 13.78 -2.67
N PRO A 206 8.46 14.40 -2.38
CA PRO A 206 7.18 13.73 -2.58
C PRO A 206 6.99 13.40 -4.06
N ALA A 207 6.47 12.22 -4.34
CA ALA A 207 6.15 11.78 -5.69
C ALA A 207 4.87 10.94 -5.70
N LEU A 208 4.09 10.99 -6.79
CA LEU A 208 2.95 10.14 -7.01
C LEU A 208 3.17 9.25 -8.23
N ILE A 209 2.83 7.97 -8.10
CA ILE A 209 2.84 7.00 -9.20
C ILE A 209 1.42 6.42 -9.33
N GLU A 210 0.78 6.67 -10.46
CA GLU A 210 -0.48 6.03 -10.83
C GLU A 210 -0.17 4.70 -11.53
N ALA A 211 -0.33 3.60 -10.81
CA ALA A 211 -0.12 2.24 -11.32
C ALA A 211 -1.44 1.69 -11.83
N LEU A 212 -1.55 1.46 -13.15
CA LEU A 212 -2.76 0.89 -13.74
C LEU A 212 -2.86 -0.58 -13.41
N THR A 213 -3.91 -0.94 -12.68
CA THR A 213 -4.22 -2.31 -12.27
C THR A 213 -5.61 -2.71 -12.75
N PHE A 214 -5.98 -3.96 -12.56
CA PHE A 214 -7.35 -4.43 -12.77
C PHE A 214 -7.94 -4.96 -11.46
N HIS A 215 -9.26 -5.00 -11.40
CA HIS A 215 -9.99 -5.67 -10.32
C HIS A 215 -10.04 -7.18 -10.62
N ASN A 216 -9.73 -8.00 -9.62
CA ASN A 216 -9.80 -9.47 -9.70
C ASN A 216 -11.17 -9.97 -9.29
#